data_db0b318d117294c0115448488676297e
#
_entry.id   db0b318d117294c0115448488676297e
#
_cell.length_a   1.000
_cell.length_b   1.000
_cell.length_c   1.000
_cell.angle_alpha   90.00
_cell.angle_beta   90.00
_cell.angle_gamma   90.00
#
_symmetry.space_group_name_H-M   'P 1'
#
loop_
_entity.id
_entity.type
_entity.pdbx_description
1 polymer ?
#
loop_
_entity_poly.entity_id
_entity_poly.type
_entity_poly.pdbx_seq_one_letter_code
_entity_poly.pdbx_strand_id
1 'polypeptide(L)'
;MIPKKKKEKKEDDTAYSEGMLWLAKTYIERGKYSNAEYLLRKLSQSMVKKEVEREIPVAKSYLYMVQKEYDKAIPELRKAIDVSNDGKLKARYAYIIAQLYQKKNDYANALSAFQEVKDHKGNFRMNFNADLNIEKNGLLAGTESNELASKKINKMLGEEKYSEFRDQIYFTLGEISLAQNNDKEALINFTLSIRNNLNNPPLKSEAYYYLGTLNFEKEEYVAAKYYYDSTLMSMNKLDERYSEVSLYTKNLSRIARNI
;
A
#
# COMPACT_ATOMS: atom_id res chain seq x y z
N MET A 1 -3.74 -42.86 -36.25
CA MET A 1 -3.67 -41.43 -36.62
C MET A 1 -4.58 -40.57 -35.68
N ILE A 2 -4.42 -40.69 -34.36
CA ILE A 2 -5.30 -40.05 -33.37
C ILE A 2 -4.55 -39.17 -32.35
N PRO A 3 -3.20 -39.03 -32.33
CA PRO A 3 -2.58 -38.16 -31.31
C PRO A 3 -2.60 -36.65 -31.59
N LYS A 4 -2.65 -36.23 -32.87
CA LYS A 4 -2.58 -34.80 -33.23
C LYS A 4 -3.79 -33.97 -32.80
N LYS A 5 -5.03 -34.48 -32.98
CA LYS A 5 -6.26 -33.75 -32.61
C LYS A 5 -6.37 -33.47 -31.08
N LYS A 6 -5.88 -34.38 -30.23
CA LYS A 6 -5.96 -34.21 -28.79
C LYS A 6 -4.94 -33.16 -28.28
N LYS A 7 -3.81 -33.02 -28.97
CA LYS A 7 -2.75 -32.05 -28.63
C LYS A 7 -3.14 -30.63 -29.07
N GLU A 8 -3.72 -30.49 -30.27
CA GLU A 8 -4.23 -29.23 -30.78
C GLU A 8 -5.39 -28.70 -29.94
N LYS A 9 -6.35 -29.56 -29.54
CA LYS A 9 -7.47 -29.17 -28.68
C LYS A 9 -7.01 -28.71 -27.27
N LYS A 10 -5.91 -29.26 -26.76
CA LYS A 10 -5.35 -28.90 -25.46
C LYS A 10 -4.59 -27.56 -25.51
N GLU A 11 -3.97 -27.23 -26.63
CA GLU A 11 -3.33 -25.93 -26.88
C GLU A 11 -4.37 -24.81 -27.07
N ASP A 12 -5.44 -25.06 -27.83
CA ASP A 12 -6.55 -24.14 -28.02
C ASP A 12 -7.28 -23.83 -26.70
N ASP A 13 -7.55 -24.85 -25.88
CA ASP A 13 -8.17 -24.69 -24.55
C ASP A 13 -7.30 -23.84 -23.62
N THR A 14 -5.96 -23.90 -23.81
CA THR A 14 -5.00 -23.10 -23.02
C THR A 14 -5.00 -21.63 -23.44
N ALA A 15 -4.86 -21.37 -24.74
CA ALA A 15 -4.91 -20.00 -25.27
C ALA A 15 -6.25 -19.33 -24.93
N TYR A 16 -7.33 -20.10 -24.94
CA TYR A 16 -8.65 -19.61 -24.55
C TYR A 16 -8.69 -19.19 -23.05
N SER A 17 -8.15 -20.02 -22.14
CA SER A 17 -8.13 -19.73 -20.72
C SER A 17 -7.25 -18.54 -20.39
N GLU A 18 -6.07 -18.43 -21.00
CA GLU A 18 -5.19 -17.28 -20.89
C GLU A 18 -5.85 -16.02 -21.44
N GLY A 19 -6.47 -16.09 -22.62
CA GLY A 19 -7.20 -14.98 -23.21
C GLY A 19 -8.36 -14.49 -22.34
N MET A 20 -9.11 -15.41 -21.72
CA MET A 20 -10.17 -15.06 -20.77
C MET A 20 -9.62 -14.35 -19.53
N LEU A 21 -8.47 -14.80 -18.99
CA LEU A 21 -7.83 -14.17 -17.84
C LEU A 21 -7.37 -12.74 -18.17
N TRP A 22 -6.75 -12.55 -19.33
CA TRP A 22 -6.35 -11.23 -19.82
C TRP A 22 -7.54 -10.31 -20.05
N LEU A 23 -8.61 -10.83 -20.63
CA LEU A 23 -9.85 -10.08 -20.84
C LEU A 23 -10.47 -9.67 -19.49
N ALA A 24 -10.48 -10.57 -18.50
CA ALA A 24 -10.96 -10.24 -17.16
C ALA A 24 -10.15 -9.09 -16.54
N LYS A 25 -8.80 -9.17 -16.57
CA LYS A 25 -7.92 -8.08 -16.11
C LYS A 25 -8.21 -6.77 -16.85
N THR A 26 -8.40 -6.81 -18.16
CA THR A 26 -8.77 -5.64 -18.96
C THR A 26 -10.12 -5.05 -18.54
N TYR A 27 -11.11 -5.88 -18.23
CA TYR A 27 -12.39 -5.40 -17.72
C TYR A 27 -12.27 -4.73 -16.35
N ILE A 28 -11.39 -5.21 -15.47
CA ILE A 28 -11.11 -4.55 -14.19
C ILE A 28 -10.59 -3.13 -14.43
N GLU A 29 -9.55 -2.98 -15.27
CA GLU A 29 -8.97 -1.68 -15.63
C GLU A 29 -9.99 -0.71 -16.24
N ARG A 30 -10.98 -1.23 -16.94
CA ARG A 30 -12.05 -0.43 -17.56
C ARG A 30 -13.27 -0.21 -16.67
N GLY A 31 -13.23 -0.61 -15.39
CA GLY A 31 -14.34 -0.48 -14.46
C GLY A 31 -15.55 -1.40 -14.77
N LYS A 32 -15.39 -2.39 -15.65
CA LYS A 32 -16.46 -3.35 -16.01
C LYS A 32 -16.42 -4.56 -15.06
N TYR A 33 -16.63 -4.32 -13.78
CA TYR A 33 -16.41 -5.29 -12.72
C TYR A 33 -17.27 -6.55 -12.82
N SER A 34 -18.55 -6.42 -13.16
CA SER A 34 -19.45 -7.57 -13.34
C SER A 34 -18.99 -8.51 -14.47
N ASN A 35 -18.45 -7.96 -15.56
CA ASN A 35 -17.90 -8.75 -16.66
C ASN A 35 -16.63 -9.50 -16.22
N ALA A 36 -15.75 -8.80 -15.49
CA ALA A 36 -14.54 -9.42 -14.93
C ALA A 36 -14.89 -10.56 -13.97
N GLU A 37 -15.82 -10.33 -13.05
CA GLU A 37 -16.26 -11.33 -12.08
C GLU A 37 -16.84 -12.57 -12.75
N TYR A 38 -17.68 -12.37 -13.78
CA TYR A 38 -18.22 -13.49 -14.56
C TYR A 38 -17.12 -14.35 -15.19
N LEU A 39 -16.13 -13.73 -15.84
CA LEU A 39 -15.02 -14.45 -16.47
C LEU A 39 -14.15 -15.17 -15.44
N LEU A 40 -13.80 -14.51 -14.33
CA LEU A 40 -12.99 -15.09 -13.26
C LEU A 40 -13.70 -16.25 -12.56
N ARG A 41 -15.03 -16.16 -12.39
CA ARG A 41 -15.84 -17.26 -11.87
C ARG A 41 -15.85 -18.44 -12.83
N LYS A 42 -16.05 -18.21 -14.12
CA LYS A 42 -16.01 -19.25 -15.16
C LYS A 42 -14.65 -19.96 -15.19
N LEU A 43 -13.55 -19.20 -15.16
CA LEU A 43 -12.18 -19.75 -15.08
C LEU A 43 -11.98 -20.62 -13.83
N SER A 44 -12.49 -20.17 -12.68
CA SER A 44 -12.37 -20.92 -11.41
C SER A 44 -13.13 -22.26 -11.42
N GLN A 45 -14.11 -22.43 -12.30
CA GLN A 45 -14.91 -23.64 -12.44
C GLN A 45 -14.41 -24.56 -13.59
N SER A 46 -13.42 -24.11 -14.35
CA SER A 46 -12.88 -24.81 -15.50
C SER A 46 -11.56 -25.51 -15.14
N MET A 47 -11.27 -26.62 -15.80
CA MET A 47 -9.94 -27.21 -15.74
C MET A 47 -8.99 -26.36 -16.59
N VAL A 48 -8.10 -25.64 -15.92
CA VAL A 48 -7.10 -24.77 -16.56
C VAL A 48 -5.67 -25.23 -16.24
N LYS A 49 -4.69 -24.73 -16.97
CA LYS A 49 -3.28 -24.97 -16.63
C LYS A 49 -2.93 -24.32 -15.28
N LYS A 50 -1.92 -24.90 -14.60
CA LYS A 50 -1.43 -24.42 -13.29
C LYS A 50 -1.02 -22.94 -13.30
N GLU A 51 -0.48 -22.45 -14.42
CA GLU A 51 -0.09 -21.05 -14.61
C GLU A 51 -1.31 -20.13 -14.51
N VAL A 52 -2.39 -20.46 -15.22
CA VAL A 52 -3.66 -19.73 -15.17
C VAL A 52 -4.33 -19.89 -13.81
N GLU A 53 -4.34 -21.11 -13.26
CA GLU A 53 -4.91 -21.42 -11.94
C GLU A 53 -4.32 -20.52 -10.84
N ARG A 54 -2.99 -20.32 -10.84
CA ARG A 54 -2.29 -19.46 -9.87
C ARG A 54 -2.64 -17.98 -10.02
N GLU A 55 -2.95 -17.54 -11.22
CA GLU A 55 -3.27 -16.13 -11.51
C GLU A 55 -4.72 -15.75 -11.20
N ILE A 56 -5.63 -16.73 -11.13
CA ILE A 56 -7.06 -16.46 -10.86
C ILE A 56 -7.26 -15.78 -9.51
N PRO A 57 -6.73 -16.28 -8.37
CA PRO A 57 -6.91 -15.62 -7.08
C PRO A 57 -6.26 -14.23 -7.04
N VAL A 58 -5.14 -14.03 -7.74
CA VAL A 58 -4.49 -12.72 -7.87
C VAL A 58 -5.41 -11.74 -8.62
N ALA A 59 -6.01 -12.14 -9.74
CA ALA A 59 -6.93 -11.30 -10.50
C ALA A 59 -8.22 -11.01 -9.73
N LYS A 60 -8.76 -11.99 -8.97
CA LYS A 60 -9.90 -11.78 -8.08
C LYS A 60 -9.60 -10.80 -6.95
N SER A 61 -8.46 -10.97 -6.30
CA SER A 61 -8.05 -10.05 -5.25
C SER A 61 -7.94 -8.61 -5.78
N TYR A 62 -7.38 -8.44 -6.97
CA TYR A 62 -7.29 -7.12 -7.61
C TYR A 62 -8.68 -6.54 -7.90
N LEU A 63 -9.60 -7.34 -8.46
CA LEU A 63 -11.00 -6.93 -8.66
C LEU A 63 -11.64 -6.40 -7.37
N TYR A 64 -11.49 -7.14 -6.27
CA TYR A 64 -12.06 -6.74 -4.98
C TYR A 64 -11.34 -5.53 -4.36
N MET A 65 -10.02 -5.40 -4.54
CA MET A 65 -9.27 -4.24 -4.07
C MET A 65 -9.74 -2.94 -4.74
N VAL A 66 -9.93 -2.93 -6.06
CA VAL A 66 -10.41 -1.72 -6.77
C VAL A 66 -11.84 -1.35 -6.41
N GLN A 67 -12.63 -2.32 -5.94
CA GLN A 67 -13.99 -2.10 -5.42
C GLN A 67 -13.99 -1.76 -3.91
N LYS A 68 -12.81 -1.69 -3.25
CA LYS A 68 -12.64 -1.50 -1.81
C LYS A 68 -13.30 -2.61 -0.95
N GLU A 69 -13.56 -3.77 -1.54
CA GLU A 69 -14.13 -4.95 -0.88
C GLU A 69 -13.01 -5.80 -0.23
N TYR A 70 -12.34 -5.23 0.78
CA TYR A 70 -11.12 -5.81 1.35
C TYR A 70 -11.36 -7.18 2.01
N ASP A 71 -12.55 -7.41 2.56
CA ASP A 71 -12.93 -8.70 3.16
C ASP A 71 -13.01 -9.84 2.14
N LYS A 72 -13.24 -9.52 0.86
CA LYS A 72 -13.19 -10.48 -0.24
C LYS A 72 -11.79 -10.60 -0.85
N ALA A 73 -11.03 -9.49 -0.87
CA ALA A 73 -9.68 -9.47 -1.44
C ALA A 73 -8.68 -10.29 -0.63
N ILE A 74 -8.71 -10.18 0.71
CA ILE A 74 -7.77 -10.87 1.61
C ILE A 74 -7.82 -12.39 1.46
N PRO A 75 -8.97 -13.08 1.47
CA PRO A 75 -9.03 -14.52 1.24
C PRO A 75 -8.47 -14.95 -0.13
N GLU A 76 -8.68 -14.17 -1.18
CA GLU A 76 -8.11 -14.50 -2.48
C GLU A 76 -6.59 -14.34 -2.51
N LEU A 77 -6.03 -13.32 -1.82
CA LEU A 77 -4.57 -13.21 -1.64
C LEU A 77 -4.00 -14.37 -0.81
N ARG A 78 -4.72 -14.86 0.21
CA ARG A 78 -4.32 -16.07 0.96
C ARG A 78 -4.24 -17.28 0.04
N LYS A 79 -5.25 -17.49 -0.82
CA LYS A 79 -5.20 -18.55 -1.85
C LYS A 79 -4.00 -18.36 -2.81
N ALA A 80 -3.69 -17.11 -3.20
CA ALA A 80 -2.52 -16.85 -4.03
C ALA A 80 -1.20 -17.23 -3.34
N ILE A 81 -1.08 -17.00 -2.02
CA ILE A 81 0.07 -17.47 -1.22
C ILE A 81 0.15 -18.99 -1.23
N ASP A 82 -0.97 -19.68 -1.01
CA ASP A 82 -1.02 -21.15 -0.91
C ASP A 82 -0.58 -21.83 -2.22
N VAL A 83 -1.04 -21.31 -3.35
CA VAL A 83 -0.74 -21.90 -4.68
C VAL A 83 0.60 -21.44 -5.27
N SER A 84 1.24 -20.42 -4.72
CA SER A 84 2.53 -19.93 -5.18
C SER A 84 3.68 -20.79 -4.67
N ASN A 85 4.66 -21.04 -5.53
CA ASN A 85 5.95 -21.67 -5.15
C ASN A 85 7.07 -20.63 -5.00
N ASP A 86 6.80 -19.35 -5.31
CA ASP A 86 7.78 -18.28 -5.25
C ASP A 86 7.66 -17.53 -3.92
N GLY A 87 8.70 -17.64 -3.08
CA GLY A 87 8.75 -16.96 -1.78
C GLY A 87 8.65 -15.44 -1.89
N LYS A 88 9.20 -14.83 -2.95
CA LYS A 88 9.12 -13.38 -3.16
C LYS A 88 7.69 -12.93 -3.50
N LEU A 89 6.96 -13.74 -4.28
CA LEU A 89 5.54 -13.48 -4.55
C LEU A 89 4.71 -13.66 -3.28
N LYS A 90 4.96 -14.72 -2.50
CA LYS A 90 4.28 -14.91 -1.19
C LYS A 90 4.49 -13.71 -0.27
N ALA A 91 5.73 -13.25 -0.13
CA ALA A 91 6.06 -12.07 0.66
C ALA A 91 5.31 -10.82 0.14
N ARG A 92 5.21 -10.64 -1.18
CA ARG A 92 4.46 -9.53 -1.79
C ARG A 92 2.97 -9.61 -1.47
N TYR A 93 2.36 -10.79 -1.55
CA TYR A 93 0.94 -10.97 -1.23
C TYR A 93 0.67 -10.75 0.25
N ALA A 94 1.53 -11.27 1.14
CA ALA A 94 1.45 -10.99 2.58
C ALA A 94 1.56 -9.49 2.88
N TYR A 95 2.45 -8.78 2.18
CA TYR A 95 2.59 -7.33 2.31
C TYR A 95 1.31 -6.58 1.90
N ILE A 96 0.67 -6.98 0.79
CA ILE A 96 -0.61 -6.41 0.35
C ILE A 96 -1.71 -6.71 1.38
N ILE A 97 -1.79 -7.94 1.90
CA ILE A 97 -2.74 -8.32 2.96
C ILE A 97 -2.58 -7.40 4.18
N ALA A 98 -1.34 -7.18 4.61
CA ALA A 98 -1.04 -6.29 5.73
C ALA A 98 -1.55 -4.86 5.49
N GLN A 99 -1.32 -4.32 4.28
CA GLN A 99 -1.83 -3.00 3.89
C GLN A 99 -3.37 -2.95 3.85
N LEU A 100 -4.03 -4.03 3.42
CA LEU A 100 -5.50 -4.10 3.42
C LEU A 100 -6.05 -4.12 4.85
N TYR A 101 -5.40 -4.83 5.79
CA TYR A 101 -5.76 -4.78 7.20
C TYR A 101 -5.54 -3.37 7.79
N GLN A 102 -4.47 -2.67 7.44
CA GLN A 102 -4.27 -1.28 7.84
C GLN A 102 -5.41 -0.37 7.34
N LYS A 103 -5.85 -0.53 6.07
CA LYS A 103 -7.00 0.22 5.54
C LYS A 103 -8.33 -0.06 6.26
N LYS A 104 -8.42 -1.19 6.94
CA LYS A 104 -9.55 -1.58 7.82
C LYS A 104 -9.35 -1.17 9.27
N ASN A 105 -8.25 -0.52 9.62
CA ASN A 105 -7.81 -0.23 11.00
C ASN A 105 -7.66 -1.50 11.86
N ASP A 106 -7.46 -2.65 11.23
CA ASP A 106 -7.23 -3.94 11.89
C ASP A 106 -5.72 -4.13 12.08
N TYR A 107 -5.16 -3.39 13.03
CA TYR A 107 -3.71 -3.31 13.23
C TYR A 107 -3.09 -4.60 13.75
N ALA A 108 -3.84 -5.40 14.51
CA ALA A 108 -3.37 -6.69 14.99
C ALA A 108 -3.14 -7.70 13.85
N ASN A 109 -4.10 -7.81 12.93
CA ASN A 109 -3.95 -8.65 11.75
C ASN A 109 -2.93 -8.06 10.75
N ALA A 110 -2.82 -6.73 10.65
CA ALA A 110 -1.79 -6.07 9.86
C ALA A 110 -0.38 -6.41 10.38
N LEU A 111 -0.17 -6.33 11.70
CA LEU A 111 1.08 -6.72 12.35
C LEU A 111 1.48 -8.15 12.00
N SER A 112 0.54 -9.11 12.18
CA SER A 112 0.78 -10.52 11.86
C SER A 112 1.15 -10.73 10.39
N ALA A 113 0.45 -10.06 9.47
CA ALA A 113 0.72 -10.19 8.04
C ALA A 113 2.07 -9.55 7.63
N PHE A 114 2.51 -8.47 8.29
CA PHE A 114 3.86 -7.93 8.08
C PHE A 114 4.97 -8.86 8.61
N GLN A 115 4.73 -9.59 9.70
CA GLN A 115 5.65 -10.62 10.18
C GLN A 115 5.79 -11.75 9.14
N GLU A 116 4.67 -12.17 8.54
CA GLU A 116 4.65 -13.21 7.50
C GLU A 116 5.47 -12.80 6.24
N VAL A 117 5.57 -11.51 5.93
CA VAL A 117 6.45 -11.02 4.84
C VAL A 117 7.90 -11.48 5.05
N LYS A 118 8.40 -11.42 6.27
CA LYS A 118 9.77 -11.82 6.62
C LYS A 118 9.96 -13.33 6.52
N ASP A 119 8.96 -14.10 6.93
CA ASP A 119 8.98 -15.57 6.87
C ASP A 119 9.07 -16.06 5.42
N HIS A 120 8.48 -15.35 4.48
CA HIS A 120 8.53 -15.64 3.05
C HIS A 120 9.76 -15.11 2.31
N LYS A 121 10.75 -14.57 3.03
CA LYS A 121 12.02 -14.06 2.47
C LYS A 121 11.82 -12.98 1.40
N GLY A 122 11.07 -11.96 1.72
CA GLY A 122 10.96 -10.74 0.94
C GLY A 122 12.34 -10.14 0.59
N ASN A 123 12.41 -9.29 -0.44
CA ASN A 123 13.65 -8.58 -0.72
C ASN A 123 13.97 -7.57 0.41
N PHE A 124 15.20 -7.04 0.41
CA PHE A 124 15.68 -6.12 1.45
C PHE A 124 14.73 -4.94 1.70
N ARG A 125 14.29 -4.26 0.63
CA ARG A 125 13.38 -3.12 0.73
C ARG A 125 12.02 -3.52 1.32
N MET A 126 11.50 -4.67 0.93
CA MET A 126 10.20 -5.16 1.44
C MET A 126 10.32 -5.54 2.92
N ASN A 127 11.41 -6.20 3.32
CA ASN A 127 11.65 -6.55 4.71
C ASN A 127 11.86 -5.30 5.58
N PHE A 128 12.61 -4.31 5.10
CA PHE A 128 12.78 -3.03 5.75
C PHE A 128 11.42 -2.33 6.00
N ASN A 129 10.58 -2.23 4.96
CA ASN A 129 9.26 -1.63 5.10
C ASN A 129 8.34 -2.45 6.03
N ALA A 130 8.47 -3.78 6.01
CA ALA A 130 7.76 -4.64 6.96
C ALA A 130 8.21 -4.36 8.40
N ASP A 131 9.51 -4.22 8.65
CA ASP A 131 10.05 -3.89 9.98
C ASP A 131 9.48 -2.57 10.51
N LEU A 132 9.45 -1.50 9.69
CA LEU A 132 8.83 -0.22 10.08
C LEU A 132 7.34 -0.38 10.42
N ASN A 133 6.62 -1.13 9.58
CA ASN A 133 5.18 -1.34 9.78
C ASN A 133 4.86 -2.28 10.95
N ILE A 134 5.73 -3.23 11.28
CA ILE A 134 5.61 -4.07 12.47
C ILE A 134 5.59 -3.19 13.73
N GLU A 135 6.56 -2.29 13.87
CA GLU A 135 6.65 -1.40 15.04
C GLU A 135 5.44 -0.45 15.11
N LYS A 136 5.07 0.16 13.97
CA LYS A 136 3.89 1.05 13.90
C LYS A 136 2.59 0.31 14.23
N ASN A 137 2.36 -0.85 13.65
CA ASN A 137 1.12 -1.59 13.89
C ASN A 137 1.09 -2.24 15.29
N GLY A 138 2.25 -2.63 15.83
CA GLY A 138 2.35 -3.10 17.21
C GLY A 138 1.91 -2.03 18.21
N LEU A 139 2.31 -0.78 17.97
CA LEU A 139 1.84 0.37 18.73
C LEU A 139 0.33 0.59 18.59
N LEU A 140 -0.17 0.67 17.35
CA LEU A 140 -1.58 0.94 17.07
C LEU A 140 -2.52 -0.19 17.55
N ALA A 141 -2.03 -1.42 17.58
CA ALA A 141 -2.73 -2.57 18.15
C ALA A 141 -2.66 -2.64 19.69
N GLY A 142 -1.88 -1.77 20.32
CA GLY A 142 -1.67 -1.78 21.77
C GLY A 142 -0.82 -2.96 22.28
N THR A 143 -0.12 -3.66 21.40
CA THR A 143 0.76 -4.78 21.76
C THR A 143 2.19 -4.34 22.06
N GLU A 144 2.54 -3.09 21.77
CA GLU A 144 3.84 -2.50 22.01
C GLU A 144 3.71 -1.11 22.63
N SER A 145 4.67 -0.74 23.49
CA SER A 145 4.70 0.61 24.05
C SER A 145 5.29 1.62 23.07
N ASN A 146 4.82 2.86 23.17
CA ASN A 146 5.32 3.99 22.39
C ASN A 146 6.85 4.15 22.44
N GLU A 147 7.40 4.01 23.65
CA GLU A 147 8.84 4.16 23.89
C GLU A 147 9.63 3.06 23.20
N LEU A 148 9.14 1.80 23.26
CA LEU A 148 9.82 0.67 22.67
C LEU A 148 9.79 0.73 21.14
N ALA A 149 8.63 1.03 20.53
CA ALA A 149 8.50 1.20 19.08
C ALA A 149 9.42 2.32 18.57
N SER A 150 9.37 3.49 19.18
CA SER A 150 10.25 4.62 18.84
C SER A 150 11.73 4.26 18.99
N LYS A 151 12.12 3.57 20.05
CA LYS A 151 13.51 3.14 20.29
C LYS A 151 14.00 2.18 19.20
N LYS A 152 13.18 1.21 18.80
CA LYS A 152 13.54 0.26 17.75
C LYS A 152 13.71 0.95 16.39
N ILE A 153 12.79 1.85 16.02
CA ILE A 153 12.87 2.60 14.77
C ILE A 153 14.07 3.57 14.80
N ASN A 154 14.30 4.27 15.90
CA ASN A 154 15.48 5.15 16.03
C ASN A 154 16.80 4.38 15.91
N LYS A 155 16.88 3.13 16.38
CA LYS A 155 18.05 2.28 16.19
C LYS A 155 18.36 2.09 14.70
N MET A 156 17.33 1.99 13.84
CA MET A 156 17.53 1.83 12.40
C MET A 156 18.23 3.04 11.77
N LEU A 157 18.06 4.26 12.30
CA LEU A 157 18.77 5.47 11.82
C LEU A 157 20.28 5.37 11.95
N GLY A 158 20.77 4.61 12.95
CA GLY A 158 22.21 4.37 13.20
C GLY A 158 22.81 3.28 12.31
N GLU A 159 22.00 2.52 11.58
CA GLU A 159 22.49 1.41 10.74
C GLU A 159 22.73 1.88 9.31
N GLU A 160 23.97 1.80 8.82
CA GLU A 160 24.40 2.27 7.50
C GLU A 160 23.59 1.65 6.36
N LYS A 161 23.20 0.37 6.49
CA LYS A 161 22.37 -0.34 5.49
C LYS A 161 21.00 0.33 5.23
N TYR A 162 20.54 1.22 6.12
CA TYR A 162 19.28 1.94 5.99
C TYR A 162 19.45 3.42 5.61
N SER A 163 20.67 3.85 5.26
CA SER A 163 20.98 5.25 4.92
C SER A 163 20.08 5.81 3.80
N GLU A 164 19.75 4.99 2.80
CA GLU A 164 18.87 5.38 1.68
C GLU A 164 17.37 5.46 2.06
N PHE A 165 17.00 4.98 3.25
CA PHE A 165 15.62 4.91 3.72
C PHE A 165 15.32 5.84 4.90
N ARG A 166 16.22 6.76 5.20
CA ARG A 166 16.04 7.70 6.33
C ARG A 166 14.75 8.52 6.21
N ASP A 167 14.34 8.86 5.00
CA ASP A 167 13.06 9.52 4.74
C ASP A 167 11.87 8.71 5.27
N GLN A 168 11.86 7.41 5.04
CA GLN A 168 10.79 6.51 5.49
C GLN A 168 10.84 6.29 7.01
N ILE A 169 12.03 6.20 7.59
CA ILE A 169 12.21 6.05 9.04
C ILE A 169 11.66 7.29 9.75
N TYR A 170 12.06 8.50 9.33
CA TYR A 170 11.56 9.74 9.90
C TYR A 170 10.05 9.92 9.68
N PHE A 171 9.54 9.52 8.52
CA PHE A 171 8.11 9.54 8.26
C PHE A 171 7.34 8.67 9.26
N THR A 172 7.79 7.44 9.48
CA THR A 172 7.16 6.52 10.44
C THR A 172 7.26 7.04 11.87
N LEU A 173 8.38 7.66 12.27
CA LEU A 173 8.50 8.33 13.57
C LEU A 173 7.49 9.49 13.69
N GLY A 174 7.25 10.23 12.61
CA GLY A 174 6.21 11.26 12.56
C GLY A 174 4.81 10.69 12.79
N GLU A 175 4.45 9.59 12.12
CA GLU A 175 3.17 8.91 12.32
C GLU A 175 3.01 8.38 13.76
N ILE A 176 4.08 7.83 14.34
CA ILE A 176 4.08 7.39 15.75
C ILE A 176 3.89 8.58 16.69
N SER A 177 4.56 9.69 16.43
CA SER A 177 4.41 10.92 17.22
C SER A 177 2.97 11.46 17.19
N LEU A 178 2.29 11.39 16.01
CA LEU A 178 0.87 11.73 15.90
C LEU A 178 -0.01 10.80 16.73
N ALA A 179 0.24 9.50 16.67
CA ALA A 179 -0.51 8.52 17.47
C ALA A 179 -0.34 8.74 18.99
N GLN A 180 0.71 9.46 19.39
CA GLN A 180 0.99 9.87 20.76
C GLN A 180 0.45 11.29 21.11
N ASN A 181 -0.25 11.94 20.19
CA ASN A 181 -0.64 13.36 20.30
C ASN A 181 0.55 14.31 20.55
N ASN A 182 1.74 13.94 20.06
CA ASN A 182 2.95 14.75 20.15
C ASN A 182 3.22 15.48 18.83
N ASP A 183 2.43 16.52 18.56
CA ASP A 183 2.51 17.31 17.33
C ASP A 183 3.85 17.97 17.11
N LYS A 184 4.56 18.36 18.18
CA LYS A 184 5.88 19.00 18.07
C LYS A 184 6.89 18.04 17.46
N GLU A 185 6.93 16.82 17.97
CA GLU A 185 7.83 15.79 17.48
C GLU A 185 7.41 15.32 16.08
N ALA A 186 6.09 15.24 15.80
CA ALA A 186 5.57 14.92 14.49
C ALA A 186 6.03 15.95 13.43
N LEU A 187 5.94 17.24 13.71
CA LEU A 187 6.43 18.31 12.82
C LEU A 187 7.94 18.16 12.52
N ILE A 188 8.74 17.88 13.55
CA ILE A 188 10.19 17.66 13.41
C ILE A 188 10.44 16.45 12.49
N ASN A 189 9.81 15.33 12.77
CA ASN A 189 10.04 14.08 12.05
C ASN A 189 9.57 14.14 10.59
N PHE A 190 8.41 14.72 10.29
CA PHE A 190 7.99 14.92 8.89
C PHE A 190 8.91 15.90 8.14
N THR A 191 9.41 16.93 8.82
CA THR A 191 10.41 17.83 8.21
C THR A 191 11.71 17.09 7.89
N LEU A 192 12.18 16.24 8.80
CA LEU A 192 13.38 15.41 8.58
C LEU A 192 13.14 14.38 7.48
N SER A 193 11.94 13.80 7.38
CA SER A 193 11.56 12.94 6.25
C SER A 193 11.74 13.65 4.91
N ILE A 194 11.23 14.87 4.78
CA ILE A 194 11.36 15.67 3.54
C ILE A 194 12.82 15.97 3.23
N ARG A 195 13.62 16.36 4.25
CA ARG A 195 15.04 16.71 4.08
C ARG A 195 15.90 15.52 3.64
N ASN A 196 15.55 14.31 4.09
CA ASN A 196 16.25 13.07 3.74
C ASN A 196 15.65 12.37 2.51
N ASN A 197 14.62 12.94 1.87
CA ASN A 197 13.99 12.33 0.70
C ASN A 197 14.87 12.51 -0.53
N LEU A 198 15.45 11.41 -1.01
CA LEU A 198 16.32 11.40 -2.18
C LEU A 198 15.51 11.28 -3.48
N ASN A 199 14.59 10.33 -3.55
CA ASN A 199 13.81 10.07 -4.77
C ASN A 199 12.51 9.29 -4.46
N ASN A 200 11.69 9.83 -3.57
CA ASN A 200 10.40 9.23 -3.20
C ASN A 200 9.31 10.31 -3.17
N PRO A 201 8.90 10.84 -4.35
CA PRO A 201 7.91 11.91 -4.43
C PRO A 201 6.58 11.60 -3.72
N PRO A 202 6.04 10.35 -3.75
CA PRO A 202 4.81 10.03 -3.01
C PRO A 202 4.97 10.24 -1.50
N LEU A 203 6.05 9.74 -0.89
CA LEU A 203 6.29 9.93 0.54
C LEU A 203 6.50 11.40 0.89
N LYS A 204 7.20 12.15 0.03
CA LYS A 204 7.41 13.59 0.20
C LYS A 204 6.08 14.34 0.20
N SER A 205 5.17 13.96 -0.70
CA SER A 205 3.82 14.51 -0.76
C SER A 205 3.03 14.22 0.52
N GLU A 206 3.11 13.00 1.03
CA GLU A 206 2.47 12.63 2.31
C GLU A 206 3.03 13.46 3.48
N ALA A 207 4.34 13.60 3.57
CA ALA A 207 4.96 14.39 4.64
C ALA A 207 4.54 15.86 4.57
N TYR A 208 4.46 16.45 3.38
CA TYR A 208 3.91 17.80 3.21
C TYR A 208 2.44 17.89 3.62
N TYR A 209 1.63 16.89 3.27
CA TYR A 209 0.22 16.85 3.67
C TYR A 209 0.06 16.88 5.19
N TYR A 210 0.80 16.04 5.91
CA TYR A 210 0.77 16.02 7.39
C TYR A 210 1.25 17.34 7.98
N LEU A 211 2.31 17.95 7.45
CA LEU A 211 2.76 19.29 7.88
C LEU A 211 1.70 20.36 7.63
N GLY A 212 1.00 20.28 6.49
CA GLY A 212 -0.13 21.18 6.18
C GLY A 212 -1.25 21.05 7.20
N THR A 213 -1.64 19.81 7.50
CA THR A 213 -2.71 19.52 8.48
C THR A 213 -2.35 20.01 9.88
N LEU A 214 -1.16 19.66 10.37
CA LEU A 214 -0.68 20.08 11.70
C LEU A 214 -0.59 21.60 11.86
N ASN A 215 -0.16 22.32 10.82
CA ASN A 215 -0.11 23.79 10.87
C ASN A 215 -1.52 24.39 10.77
N PHE A 216 -2.41 23.75 9.99
CA PHE A 216 -3.81 24.19 9.93
C PHE A 216 -4.52 24.08 11.28
N GLU A 217 -4.34 22.97 11.98
CA GLU A 217 -4.89 22.73 13.34
C GLU A 217 -4.34 23.71 14.39
N LYS A 218 -3.13 24.24 14.16
CA LYS A 218 -2.52 25.29 14.99
C LYS A 218 -2.87 26.71 14.55
N GLU A 219 -3.76 26.86 13.59
CA GLU A 219 -4.15 28.14 13.01
C GLU A 219 -3.01 28.90 12.30
N GLU A 220 -1.89 28.21 12.03
CA GLU A 220 -0.76 28.73 11.28
C GLU A 220 -1.04 28.67 9.77
N TYR A 221 -2.02 29.45 9.33
CA TYR A 221 -2.62 29.33 7.99
C TYR A 221 -1.65 29.61 6.84
N VAL A 222 -0.68 30.47 7.03
CA VAL A 222 0.35 30.78 6.02
C VAL A 222 1.25 29.56 5.81
N ALA A 223 1.70 28.93 6.90
CA ALA A 223 2.50 27.71 6.86
C ALA A 223 1.68 26.53 6.29
N ALA A 224 0.43 26.37 6.75
CA ALA A 224 -0.47 25.35 6.25
C ALA A 224 -0.64 25.44 4.73
N LYS A 225 -0.87 26.65 4.22
CA LYS A 225 -0.99 26.90 2.77
C LYS A 225 0.29 26.49 2.03
N TYR A 226 1.46 26.90 2.51
CA TYR A 226 2.75 26.55 1.90
C TYR A 226 2.92 25.03 1.77
N TYR A 227 2.59 24.29 2.82
CA TYR A 227 2.71 22.84 2.83
C TYR A 227 1.68 22.15 1.94
N TYR A 228 0.43 22.62 1.89
CA TYR A 228 -0.58 22.07 0.99
C TYR A 228 -0.27 22.39 -0.49
N ASP A 229 0.28 23.56 -0.82
CA ASP A 229 0.79 23.85 -2.15
C ASP A 229 1.91 22.88 -2.54
N SER A 230 2.84 22.62 -1.63
CA SER A 230 3.92 21.65 -1.82
C SER A 230 3.41 20.21 -1.98
N THR A 231 2.34 19.86 -1.28
CA THR A 231 1.64 18.58 -1.44
C THR A 231 1.12 18.43 -2.87
N LEU A 232 0.40 19.43 -3.39
CA LEU A 232 -0.15 19.39 -4.75
C LEU A 232 0.91 19.33 -5.85
N MET A 233 2.08 19.93 -5.62
CA MET A 233 3.20 19.85 -6.57
C MET A 233 3.79 18.44 -6.69
N SER A 234 3.68 17.61 -5.66
CA SER A 234 4.26 16.27 -5.58
C SER A 234 3.22 15.16 -5.67
N MET A 235 1.94 15.47 -5.44
CA MET A 235 0.83 14.53 -5.39
C MET A 235 0.40 14.12 -6.81
N ASN A 236 0.04 12.85 -6.96
CA ASN A 236 -0.58 12.39 -8.19
C ASN A 236 -1.98 13.01 -8.32
N LYS A 237 -2.30 13.57 -9.49
CA LYS A 237 -3.63 14.17 -9.76
C LYS A 237 -4.79 13.18 -9.66
N LEU A 238 -4.49 11.87 -9.72
CA LEU A 238 -5.47 10.79 -9.53
C LEU A 238 -5.64 10.39 -8.06
N ASP A 239 -4.90 11.00 -7.12
CA ASP A 239 -5.10 10.77 -5.68
C ASP A 239 -6.49 11.26 -5.27
N GLU A 240 -7.21 10.44 -4.50
CA GLU A 240 -8.57 10.74 -4.04
C GLU A 240 -8.66 12.07 -3.27
N ARG A 241 -7.59 12.47 -2.59
CA ARG A 241 -7.48 13.69 -1.79
C ARG A 241 -7.11 14.93 -2.60
N TYR A 242 -6.71 14.78 -3.88
CA TYR A 242 -6.22 15.91 -4.69
C TYR A 242 -7.21 17.08 -4.73
N SER A 243 -8.49 16.78 -4.94
CA SER A 243 -9.55 17.80 -4.99
C SER A 243 -9.74 18.51 -3.65
N GLU A 244 -9.67 17.77 -2.55
CA GLU A 244 -9.81 18.29 -1.18
C GLU A 244 -8.63 19.22 -0.83
N VAL A 245 -7.39 18.75 -1.06
CA VAL A 245 -6.18 19.55 -0.81
C VAL A 245 -6.18 20.82 -1.67
N SER A 246 -6.62 20.74 -2.94
CA SER A 246 -6.78 21.90 -3.82
C SER A 246 -7.79 22.93 -3.27
N LEU A 247 -8.87 22.44 -2.65
CA LEU A 247 -9.87 23.32 -2.00
C LEU A 247 -9.28 24.00 -0.76
N TYR A 248 -8.52 23.27 0.07
CA TYR A 248 -7.82 23.85 1.23
C TYR A 248 -6.89 24.96 0.81
N THR A 249 -6.01 24.72 -0.19
CA THR A 249 -5.10 25.73 -0.75
C THR A 249 -5.84 27.00 -1.22
N LYS A 250 -6.96 26.82 -1.95
CA LYS A 250 -7.76 27.94 -2.45
C LYS A 250 -8.37 28.75 -1.32
N ASN A 251 -8.91 28.10 -0.29
CA ASN A 251 -9.54 28.78 0.86
C ASN A 251 -8.48 29.50 1.70
N LEU A 252 -7.35 28.85 1.97
CA LEU A 252 -6.23 29.45 2.70
C LEU A 252 -5.62 30.64 1.96
N SER A 253 -5.64 30.65 0.63
CA SER A 253 -5.20 31.82 -0.17
C SER A 253 -6.05 33.08 0.08
N ARG A 254 -7.32 32.91 0.44
CA ARG A 254 -8.21 34.03 0.80
C ARG A 254 -7.92 34.55 2.21
N ILE A 255 -7.66 33.62 3.14
CA ILE A 255 -7.30 33.98 4.52
C ILE A 255 -5.94 34.68 4.55
N ALA A 256 -4.93 34.13 3.91
CA ALA A 256 -3.56 34.69 3.87
C ALA A 256 -3.45 36.08 3.17
N ARG A 257 -4.47 36.52 2.43
CA ARG A 257 -4.52 37.87 1.86
C ARG A 257 -5.10 38.91 2.82
N ASN A 258 -5.74 38.45 3.87
CA ASN A 258 -6.48 39.30 4.84
C ASN A 258 -5.73 39.38 6.18
N ILE A 259 -4.58 38.71 6.31
CA ILE A 259 -3.62 38.80 7.42
C ILE A 259 -2.43 39.66 6.99
#